data_0b91766c4321129caf55e85024c398fa
#
_entry.id   0b91766c4321129caf55e85024c398fa
#
_cell.length_a   1.000
_cell.length_b   1.000
_cell.length_c   1.000
_cell.angle_alpha   90.00
_cell.angle_beta   90.00
_cell.angle_gamma   90.00
#
_symmetry.space_group_name_H-M   'P 1'
#
loop_
_entity.id
_entity.type
_entity.pdbx_description
1 polymer ?
#
loop_
_entity_poly.entity_id
_entity_poly.type
_entity_poly.pdbx_seq_one_letter_code
_entity_poly.pdbx_strand_id
1 'polypeptide(L)'
;MAQVRIAVRLQSLGLPLRQSLAMAASMGASAIQLEAGKDVRLSELSATGIRQLRKMIADFDLRIASIRFQTRHGYDHADGLSRRIDATKDVMRLAFQLGSPLVINQIGNVPEQTDHPRFESMAAVISDLGRHGTRVGTFLAAETGTESGPALARLLEADENAFVAAALNPGKLIVNRFGISDAISALGSRIQIVIASDGVLDLAAGRGIDVPLGQGTADYPNILAELENRQFKGHLVVGDEQPGPESQARARDGVEYLRNL
;
A
#
# COMPACT_ATOMS: atom_id res chain seq x y z
N MET A 1 3.82 -23.22 -7.75
CA MET A 1 3.41 -21.89 -7.27
C MET A 1 4.49 -20.88 -7.61
N ALA A 2 4.15 -19.70 -8.12
CA ALA A 2 5.12 -18.64 -8.35
C ALA A 2 5.66 -18.18 -6.97
N GLN A 3 6.97 -17.94 -6.89
CA GLN A 3 7.60 -17.53 -5.63
C GLN A 3 6.99 -16.19 -5.16
N VAL A 4 6.43 -16.17 -3.97
CA VAL A 4 5.86 -14.97 -3.33
C VAL A 4 6.93 -13.90 -3.18
N ARG A 5 6.68 -12.72 -3.72
CA ARG A 5 7.60 -11.58 -3.61
C ARG A 5 7.28 -10.79 -2.35
N ILE A 6 8.20 -10.78 -1.41
CA ILE A 6 8.00 -10.14 -0.11
C ILE A 6 8.78 -8.83 -0.04
N ALA A 7 8.10 -7.79 0.45
CA ALA A 7 8.70 -6.53 0.84
C ALA A 7 8.50 -6.30 2.34
N VAL A 8 9.44 -5.60 2.98
CA VAL A 8 9.33 -5.20 4.38
C VAL A 8 9.11 -3.70 4.48
N ARG A 9 8.15 -3.28 5.30
CA ARG A 9 7.93 -1.87 5.65
C ARG A 9 9.03 -1.42 6.60
N LEU A 10 9.94 -0.56 6.15
CA LEU A 10 11.11 -0.15 6.94
C LEU A 10 10.72 0.61 8.21
N GLN A 11 9.73 1.49 8.12
CA GLN A 11 9.25 2.27 9.28
C GLN A 11 8.84 1.37 10.46
N SER A 12 8.29 0.19 10.20
CA SER A 12 7.87 -0.74 11.25
C SER A 12 9.01 -1.27 12.10
N LEU A 13 10.23 -1.30 11.54
CA LEU A 13 11.41 -1.84 12.24
C LEU A 13 11.94 -0.90 13.33
N GLY A 14 11.63 0.41 13.26
CA GLY A 14 12.05 1.39 14.27
C GLY A 14 13.56 1.59 14.37
N LEU A 15 14.32 1.26 13.32
CA LEU A 15 15.78 1.31 13.27
C LEU A 15 16.26 2.41 12.30
N PRO A 16 17.51 2.88 12.46
CA PRO A 16 18.15 3.70 11.43
C PRO A 16 18.15 3.01 10.06
N LEU A 17 18.00 3.79 8.99
CA LEU A 17 17.76 3.30 7.62
C LEU A 17 18.68 2.13 7.22
N ARG A 18 20.01 2.27 7.39
CA ARG A 18 20.95 1.21 7.00
C ARG A 18 20.75 -0.09 7.78
N GLN A 19 20.40 0.02 9.07
CA GLN A 19 20.11 -1.16 9.92
C GLN A 19 18.79 -1.81 9.51
N SER A 20 17.78 -0.99 9.19
CA SER A 20 16.50 -1.49 8.65
C SER A 20 16.68 -2.23 7.33
N LEU A 21 17.51 -1.72 6.43
CA LEU A 21 17.85 -2.39 5.17
C LEU A 21 18.55 -3.74 5.40
N ALA A 22 19.56 -3.76 6.28
CA ALA A 22 20.25 -4.99 6.64
C ALA A 22 19.30 -6.02 7.26
N MET A 23 18.39 -5.58 8.14
CA MET A 23 17.41 -6.46 8.76
C MET A 23 16.41 -7.00 7.73
N ALA A 24 15.84 -6.15 6.87
CA ALA A 24 14.93 -6.58 5.81
C ALA A 24 15.57 -7.62 4.88
N ALA A 25 16.84 -7.39 4.47
CA ALA A 25 17.61 -8.34 3.68
C ALA A 25 17.83 -9.67 4.43
N SER A 26 18.18 -9.61 5.73
CA SER A 26 18.38 -10.82 6.55
C SER A 26 17.12 -11.65 6.76
N MET A 27 15.93 -11.02 6.72
CA MET A 27 14.64 -11.71 6.70
C MET A 27 14.37 -12.37 5.33
N GLY A 28 15.19 -12.06 4.30
CA GLY A 28 15.04 -12.54 2.92
C GLY A 28 13.97 -11.83 2.13
N ALA A 29 13.65 -10.61 2.48
CA ALA A 29 12.84 -9.75 1.62
C ALA A 29 13.58 -9.44 0.30
N SER A 30 12.84 -9.33 -0.79
CA SER A 30 13.38 -8.89 -2.09
C SER A 30 13.18 -7.39 -2.34
N ALA A 31 12.37 -6.74 -1.51
CA ALA A 31 12.03 -5.33 -1.63
C ALA A 31 11.67 -4.72 -0.27
N ILE A 32 11.52 -3.40 -0.29
CA ILE A 32 11.12 -2.61 0.88
C ILE A 32 9.97 -1.67 0.53
N GLN A 33 9.21 -1.27 1.55
CA GLN A 33 8.33 -0.12 1.50
C GLN A 33 8.94 1.00 2.34
N LEU A 34 9.08 2.18 1.73
CA LEU A 34 9.48 3.41 2.41
C LEU A 34 8.25 4.21 2.85
N GLU A 35 8.40 5.04 3.88
CA GLU A 35 7.40 6.01 4.32
C GLU A 35 7.86 7.43 3.96
N ALA A 36 7.09 8.13 3.13
CA ALA A 36 7.35 9.54 2.83
C ALA A 36 7.14 10.42 4.06
N GLY A 37 8.09 11.33 4.31
CA GLY A 37 8.07 12.19 5.49
C GLY A 37 8.75 11.60 6.73
N LYS A 38 9.03 10.29 6.74
CA LYS A 38 9.74 9.59 7.81
C LYS A 38 11.06 9.01 7.31
N ASP A 39 11.01 7.98 6.46
CA ASP A 39 12.23 7.38 5.88
C ASP A 39 12.85 8.27 4.81
N VAL A 40 12.02 9.01 4.10
CA VAL A 40 12.40 9.88 2.97
C VAL A 40 11.68 11.21 3.06
N ARG A 41 12.42 12.31 3.17
CA ARG A 41 11.86 13.66 3.18
C ARG A 41 12.23 14.39 1.89
N LEU A 42 11.19 14.81 1.13
CA LEU A 42 11.38 15.51 -0.14
C LEU A 42 12.28 16.75 -0.02
N SER A 43 12.11 17.53 1.05
CA SER A 43 12.85 18.77 1.27
C SER A 43 14.35 18.56 1.57
N GLU A 44 14.75 17.34 1.93
CA GLU A 44 16.11 17.02 2.36
C GLU A 44 16.91 16.24 1.29
N LEU A 45 16.24 15.79 0.21
CA LEU A 45 16.86 14.94 -0.81
C LEU A 45 17.30 15.75 -2.03
N SER A 46 18.59 16.03 -2.12
CA SER A 46 19.23 16.47 -3.35
C SER A 46 19.31 15.31 -4.38
N ALA A 47 19.57 15.66 -5.66
CA ALA A 47 19.82 14.65 -6.70
C ALA A 47 20.95 13.67 -6.33
N THR A 48 21.95 14.15 -5.59
CA THR A 48 23.04 13.29 -5.07
C THR A 48 22.53 12.37 -3.96
N GLY A 49 21.69 12.89 -3.03
CA GLY A 49 21.07 12.09 -1.98
C GLY A 49 20.20 10.96 -2.54
N ILE A 50 19.42 11.25 -3.59
CA ILE A 50 18.61 10.24 -4.29
C ILE A 50 19.50 9.12 -4.86
N ARG A 51 20.60 9.46 -5.54
CA ARG A 51 21.53 8.45 -6.07
C ARG A 51 22.19 7.62 -4.97
N GLN A 52 22.59 8.26 -3.87
CA GLN A 52 23.19 7.56 -2.71
C GLN A 52 22.18 6.62 -2.05
N LEU A 53 20.92 7.05 -1.86
CA LEU A 53 19.87 6.21 -1.31
C LEU A 53 19.59 4.99 -2.19
N ARG A 54 19.43 5.20 -3.50
CA ARG A 54 19.24 4.08 -4.46
C ARG A 54 20.41 3.10 -4.40
N LYS A 55 21.66 3.60 -4.39
CA LYS A 55 22.83 2.75 -4.26
C LYS A 55 22.82 1.98 -2.95
N MET A 56 22.57 2.65 -1.83
CA MET A 56 22.51 1.99 -0.51
C MET A 56 21.47 0.86 -0.48
N ILE A 57 20.30 1.04 -1.07
CA ILE A 57 19.26 0.00 -1.13
C ILE A 57 19.73 -1.16 -2.02
N ALA A 58 20.34 -0.86 -3.17
CA ALA A 58 20.86 -1.86 -4.08
C ALA A 58 22.05 -2.66 -3.48
N ASP A 59 22.86 -2.04 -2.62
CA ASP A 59 23.98 -2.71 -1.92
C ASP A 59 23.50 -3.85 -0.99
N PHE A 60 22.19 -3.88 -0.65
CA PHE A 60 21.54 -4.97 0.10
C PHE A 60 20.70 -5.91 -0.80
N ASP A 61 20.84 -5.84 -2.13
CA ASP A 61 20.02 -6.57 -3.10
C ASP A 61 18.52 -6.32 -2.97
N LEU A 62 18.14 -5.15 -2.46
CA LEU A 62 16.75 -4.75 -2.26
C LEU A 62 16.28 -3.78 -3.36
N ARG A 63 14.96 -3.80 -3.61
CA ARG A 63 14.27 -2.82 -4.46
C ARG A 63 13.21 -2.08 -3.65
N ILE A 64 12.73 -0.96 -4.16
CA ILE A 64 11.60 -0.25 -3.57
C ILE A 64 10.32 -0.78 -4.22
N ALA A 65 9.49 -1.50 -3.46
CA ALA A 65 8.19 -1.98 -3.91
C ALA A 65 7.17 -0.84 -3.99
N SER A 66 7.21 0.07 -3.01
CA SER A 66 6.31 1.22 -2.93
C SER A 66 6.84 2.27 -1.96
N ILE A 67 6.31 3.48 -2.09
CA ILE A 67 6.44 4.54 -1.09
C ILE A 67 5.05 4.77 -0.49
N ARG A 68 4.91 4.61 0.81
CA ARG A 68 3.69 4.97 1.52
C ARG A 68 3.68 6.45 1.82
N PHE A 69 2.56 7.11 1.55
CA PHE A 69 2.35 8.52 1.84
C PHE A 69 1.03 8.70 2.58
N GLN A 70 1.10 8.75 3.90
CA GLN A 70 -0.10 8.99 4.72
C GLN A 70 -0.42 10.47 4.78
N THR A 71 -1.62 10.82 4.39
CA THR A 71 -2.20 12.13 4.62
C THR A 71 -3.17 12.07 5.80
N ARG A 72 -3.35 13.21 6.50
CA ARG A 72 -4.25 13.27 7.66
C ARG A 72 -5.70 12.93 7.31
N HIS A 73 -6.13 13.30 6.10
CA HIS A 73 -7.47 13.06 5.56
C HIS A 73 -7.33 12.48 4.16
N GLY A 74 -8.33 11.72 3.71
CA GLY A 74 -8.45 11.28 2.33
C GLY A 74 -8.85 12.41 1.38
N TYR A 75 -9.08 12.06 0.13
CA TYR A 75 -9.53 13.02 -0.90
C TYR A 75 -11.03 13.30 -0.85
N ASP A 76 -11.73 12.65 0.05
CA ASP A 76 -13.15 12.90 0.40
C ASP A 76 -13.36 14.16 1.27
N HIS A 77 -12.28 14.72 1.83
CA HIS A 77 -12.29 15.92 2.66
C HIS A 77 -11.86 17.15 1.89
N ALA A 78 -12.72 18.21 1.87
CA ALA A 78 -12.44 19.46 1.16
C ALA A 78 -11.29 20.29 1.77
N ASP A 79 -11.19 20.31 3.11
CA ASP A 79 -10.17 21.11 3.79
C ASP A 79 -8.75 20.71 3.38
N GLY A 80 -8.03 21.68 2.80
CA GLY A 80 -6.65 21.49 2.33
C GLY A 80 -6.50 20.47 1.21
N LEU A 81 -7.56 20.16 0.46
CA LEU A 81 -7.57 19.15 -0.62
C LEU A 81 -6.50 19.45 -1.68
N SER A 82 -6.42 20.70 -2.17
CA SER A 82 -5.43 21.09 -3.17
C SER A 82 -3.99 20.79 -2.71
N ARG A 83 -3.66 21.15 -1.46
CA ARG A 83 -2.33 20.86 -0.89
C ARG A 83 -2.05 19.37 -0.79
N ARG A 84 -3.08 18.55 -0.48
CA ARG A 84 -2.90 17.06 -0.46
C ARG A 84 -2.63 16.52 -1.86
N ILE A 85 -3.36 17.00 -2.85
CA ILE A 85 -3.15 16.61 -4.25
C ILE A 85 -1.74 16.96 -4.70
N ASP A 86 -1.31 18.21 -4.46
CA ASP A 86 0.03 18.66 -4.84
C ASP A 86 1.13 17.86 -4.11
N ALA A 87 0.99 17.65 -2.80
CA ALA A 87 1.92 16.84 -2.03
C ALA A 87 1.97 15.38 -2.54
N THR A 88 0.83 14.80 -2.93
CA THR A 88 0.79 13.47 -3.52
C THR A 88 1.56 13.43 -4.85
N LYS A 89 1.35 14.42 -5.71
CA LYS A 89 2.09 14.55 -6.98
C LYS A 89 3.59 14.72 -6.76
N ASP A 90 3.99 15.46 -5.72
CA ASP A 90 5.40 15.62 -5.34
C ASP A 90 6.02 14.29 -4.91
N VAL A 91 5.31 13.52 -4.08
CA VAL A 91 5.75 12.19 -3.67
C VAL A 91 5.81 11.22 -4.87
N MET A 92 4.87 11.28 -5.81
CA MET A 92 4.92 10.48 -7.03
C MET A 92 6.15 10.79 -7.88
N ARG A 93 6.53 12.07 -8.00
CA ARG A 93 7.78 12.47 -8.68
C ARG A 93 9.02 11.95 -7.96
N LEU A 94 9.05 12.04 -6.62
CA LEU A 94 10.15 11.45 -5.83
C LEU A 94 10.22 9.93 -5.99
N ALA A 95 9.07 9.27 -5.95
CA ALA A 95 8.97 7.81 -6.12
C ALA A 95 9.57 7.37 -7.46
N PHE A 96 9.25 8.07 -8.55
CA PHE A 96 9.87 7.84 -9.85
C PHE A 96 11.39 7.99 -9.80
N GLN A 97 11.90 9.07 -9.21
CA GLN A 97 13.34 9.31 -9.08
C GLN A 97 14.06 8.22 -8.27
N LEU A 98 13.37 7.68 -7.27
CA LEU A 98 13.87 6.57 -6.44
C LEU A 98 13.72 5.19 -7.11
N GLY A 99 12.96 5.09 -8.20
CA GLY A 99 12.68 3.84 -8.90
C GLY A 99 11.57 3.01 -8.27
N SER A 100 10.70 3.65 -7.48
CA SER A 100 9.49 3.03 -6.95
C SER A 100 8.34 3.09 -7.95
N PRO A 101 7.67 1.99 -8.27
CA PRO A 101 6.55 1.99 -9.21
C PRO A 101 5.25 2.56 -8.62
N LEU A 102 5.12 2.56 -7.29
CA LEU A 102 3.87 2.86 -6.60
C LEU A 102 4.04 3.85 -5.45
N VAL A 103 3.06 4.73 -5.31
CA VAL A 103 2.81 5.51 -4.09
C VAL A 103 1.49 5.04 -3.48
N ILE A 104 1.51 4.57 -2.23
CA ILE A 104 0.31 4.09 -1.54
C ILE A 104 -0.24 5.18 -0.65
N ASN A 105 -1.55 5.43 -0.75
CA ASN A 105 -2.28 6.32 0.16
C ASN A 105 -3.70 5.79 0.41
N GLN A 106 -4.24 6.15 1.57
CA GLN A 106 -5.67 6.04 1.85
C GLN A 106 -6.39 7.20 1.16
N ILE A 107 -7.32 6.87 0.28
CA ILE A 107 -8.00 7.89 -0.53
C ILE A 107 -9.22 8.52 0.14
N GLY A 108 -9.63 7.99 1.30
CA GLY A 108 -10.82 8.40 2.03
C GLY A 108 -11.99 7.46 1.79
N ASN A 109 -13.13 7.83 2.32
CA ASN A 109 -14.33 6.99 2.33
C ASN A 109 -15.10 7.15 1.00
N VAL A 110 -15.10 6.12 0.16
CA VAL A 110 -15.76 6.12 -1.14
C VAL A 110 -17.26 5.85 -0.95
N PRO A 111 -18.15 6.73 -1.45
CA PRO A 111 -19.58 6.46 -1.42
C PRO A 111 -19.97 5.23 -2.24
N GLU A 112 -20.91 4.43 -1.71
CA GLU A 112 -21.45 3.28 -2.44
C GLU A 112 -22.25 3.70 -3.70
N GLN A 113 -22.85 4.88 -3.68
CA GLN A 113 -23.67 5.41 -4.76
C GLN A 113 -22.86 6.39 -5.61
N THR A 114 -22.88 6.20 -6.93
CA THR A 114 -22.12 7.04 -7.88
C THR A 114 -22.75 8.44 -8.09
N ASP A 115 -24.03 8.62 -7.81
CA ASP A 115 -24.73 9.91 -7.85
C ASP A 115 -24.53 10.76 -6.60
N HIS A 116 -23.78 10.25 -5.61
CA HIS A 116 -23.43 11.01 -4.42
C HIS A 116 -22.43 12.14 -4.76
N PRO A 117 -22.65 13.41 -4.33
CA PRO A 117 -21.77 14.53 -4.69
C PRO A 117 -20.29 14.32 -4.37
N ARG A 118 -19.97 13.60 -3.29
CA ARG A 118 -18.57 13.24 -2.96
C ARG A 118 -17.94 12.27 -3.95
N PHE A 119 -18.73 11.39 -4.57
CA PHE A 119 -18.22 10.45 -5.57
C PHE A 119 -17.62 11.20 -6.76
N GLU A 120 -18.37 12.16 -7.32
CA GLU A 120 -17.93 12.99 -8.44
C GLU A 120 -16.64 13.77 -8.10
N SER A 121 -16.64 14.41 -6.90
CA SER A 121 -15.46 15.16 -6.43
C SER A 121 -14.23 14.26 -6.28
N MET A 122 -14.39 13.06 -5.71
CA MET A 122 -13.30 12.09 -5.56
C MET A 122 -12.86 11.57 -6.92
N ALA A 123 -13.78 11.25 -7.82
CA ALA A 123 -13.47 10.78 -9.17
C ALA A 123 -12.61 11.79 -9.94
N ALA A 124 -12.92 13.08 -9.84
CA ALA A 124 -12.13 14.14 -10.46
C ALA A 124 -10.67 14.16 -9.91
N VAL A 125 -10.50 14.00 -8.60
CA VAL A 125 -9.17 13.98 -7.97
C VAL A 125 -8.39 12.71 -8.37
N ILE A 126 -9.03 11.54 -8.31
CA ILE A 126 -8.43 10.26 -8.66
C ILE A 126 -8.00 10.25 -10.14
N SER A 127 -8.84 10.80 -11.00
CA SER A 127 -8.56 10.99 -12.41
C SER A 127 -7.32 11.87 -12.65
N ASP A 128 -7.23 13.01 -11.96
CA ASP A 128 -6.08 13.92 -12.06
C ASP A 128 -4.79 13.25 -11.57
N LEU A 129 -4.83 12.54 -10.44
CA LEU A 129 -3.68 11.79 -9.91
C LEU A 129 -3.31 10.61 -10.82
N GLY A 130 -4.28 9.91 -11.40
CA GLY A 130 -4.04 8.82 -12.35
C GLY A 130 -3.35 9.31 -13.62
N ARG A 131 -3.84 10.40 -14.23
CA ARG A 131 -3.19 11.04 -15.38
C ARG A 131 -1.80 11.57 -15.04
N HIS A 132 -1.61 12.09 -13.82
CA HIS A 132 -0.28 12.50 -13.36
C HIS A 132 0.66 11.29 -13.27
N GLY A 133 0.20 10.16 -12.73
CA GLY A 133 0.96 8.91 -12.65
C GLY A 133 1.44 8.40 -14.00
N THR A 134 0.56 8.38 -14.99
CA THR A 134 0.90 8.00 -16.37
C THR A 134 2.00 8.88 -16.95
N ARG A 135 1.96 10.20 -16.70
CA ARG A 135 2.99 11.14 -17.19
C ARG A 135 4.33 10.99 -16.49
N VAL A 136 4.32 10.67 -15.18
CA VAL A 136 5.54 10.57 -14.37
C VAL A 136 6.16 9.18 -14.45
N GLY A 137 5.36 8.14 -14.63
CA GLY A 137 5.81 6.73 -14.61
C GLY A 137 5.79 6.10 -13.22
N THR A 138 5.04 6.66 -12.28
CA THR A 138 4.78 6.10 -10.95
C THR A 138 3.31 6.28 -10.62
N PHE A 139 2.62 5.22 -10.23
CA PHE A 139 1.19 5.24 -10.03
C PHE A 139 0.80 5.40 -8.57
N LEU A 140 -0.32 6.11 -8.32
CA LEU A 140 -1.01 6.04 -7.05
C LEU A 140 -1.64 4.64 -6.91
N ALA A 141 -1.53 4.04 -5.73
CA ALA A 141 -2.23 2.84 -5.35
C ALA A 141 -3.16 3.16 -4.16
N ALA A 142 -4.46 3.09 -4.40
CA ALA A 142 -5.48 3.30 -3.38
C ALA A 142 -5.50 2.09 -2.44
N GLU A 143 -5.27 2.33 -1.13
CA GLU A 143 -5.32 1.27 -0.12
C GLU A 143 -6.77 0.95 0.24
N THR A 144 -7.15 -0.33 0.14
CA THR A 144 -8.50 -0.81 0.50
C THR A 144 -8.73 -0.78 2.01
N GLY A 145 -9.99 -0.78 2.41
CA GLY A 145 -10.39 -1.07 3.79
C GLY A 145 -11.36 -0.06 4.41
N THR A 146 -11.59 1.11 3.83
CA THR A 146 -12.58 2.08 4.31
C THR A 146 -13.89 2.04 3.52
N GLU A 147 -13.93 1.24 2.47
CA GLU A 147 -15.06 1.05 1.54
C GLU A 147 -15.10 -0.39 1.03
N SER A 148 -16.21 -0.75 0.40
CA SER A 148 -16.30 -2.05 -0.29
C SER A 148 -15.39 -2.08 -1.54
N GLY A 149 -14.88 -3.28 -1.87
CA GLY A 149 -14.10 -3.46 -3.10
C GLY A 149 -14.83 -2.97 -4.36
N PRO A 150 -16.13 -3.28 -4.55
CA PRO A 150 -16.92 -2.77 -5.67
C PRO A 150 -17.05 -1.23 -5.70
N ALA A 151 -17.20 -0.56 -4.54
CA ALA A 151 -17.26 0.91 -4.50
C ALA A 151 -15.93 1.52 -4.93
N LEU A 152 -14.82 0.98 -4.42
CA LEU A 152 -13.49 1.41 -4.83
C LEU A 152 -13.27 1.18 -6.33
N ALA A 153 -13.62 0.01 -6.86
CA ALA A 153 -13.45 -0.31 -8.27
C ALA A 153 -14.19 0.71 -9.16
N ARG A 154 -15.46 1.01 -8.86
CA ARG A 154 -16.24 2.03 -9.59
C ARG A 154 -15.55 3.40 -9.60
N LEU A 155 -14.96 3.81 -8.47
CA LEU A 155 -14.22 5.07 -8.39
C LEU A 155 -12.96 5.06 -9.26
N LEU A 156 -12.19 3.97 -9.21
CA LEU A 156 -10.94 3.85 -9.97
C LEU A 156 -11.19 3.70 -11.49
N GLU A 157 -12.40 3.34 -11.89
CA GLU A 157 -12.83 3.16 -13.28
C GLU A 157 -13.61 4.36 -13.82
N ALA A 158 -13.85 5.39 -13.00
CA ALA A 158 -14.63 6.56 -13.41
C ALA A 158 -14.03 7.36 -14.58
N ASP A 159 -12.73 7.21 -14.83
CA ASP A 159 -12.03 7.77 -16.01
C ASP A 159 -11.16 6.69 -16.66
N GLU A 160 -11.53 6.25 -17.85
CA GLU A 160 -10.78 5.24 -18.62
C GLU A 160 -9.38 5.68 -19.06
N ASN A 161 -9.15 7.01 -19.11
CA ASN A 161 -7.86 7.59 -19.48
C ASN A 161 -6.91 7.81 -18.29
N ALA A 162 -7.35 7.42 -17.09
CA ALA A 162 -6.57 7.54 -15.86
C ALA A 162 -6.35 6.17 -15.21
N PHE A 163 -5.12 5.82 -14.93
CA PHE A 163 -4.81 4.60 -14.23
C PHE A 163 -4.40 4.88 -12.78
N VAL A 164 -5.17 4.33 -11.84
CA VAL A 164 -4.82 4.26 -10.42
C VAL A 164 -4.86 2.79 -10.02
N ALA A 165 -3.81 2.34 -9.37
CA ALA A 165 -3.68 0.99 -8.85
C ALA A 165 -4.47 0.82 -7.54
N ALA A 166 -4.63 -0.43 -7.11
CA ALA A 166 -5.15 -0.76 -5.79
C ALA A 166 -4.05 -1.44 -4.95
N ALA A 167 -3.99 -1.09 -3.67
CA ALA A 167 -3.22 -1.77 -2.65
C ALA A 167 -4.20 -2.57 -1.78
N LEU A 168 -4.25 -3.88 -1.96
CA LEU A 168 -5.13 -4.76 -1.19
C LEU A 168 -4.64 -4.87 0.24
N ASN A 169 -5.51 -4.57 1.20
CA ASN A 169 -5.23 -4.70 2.64
C ASN A 169 -6.28 -5.63 3.29
N PRO A 170 -6.01 -6.94 3.36
CA PRO A 170 -6.97 -7.92 3.87
C PRO A 170 -7.42 -7.66 5.31
N GLY A 171 -6.48 -7.31 6.21
CA GLY A 171 -6.81 -7.02 7.60
C GLY A 171 -7.78 -5.85 7.74
N LYS A 172 -7.55 -4.74 7.01
CA LYS A 172 -8.48 -3.60 7.04
C LYS A 172 -9.86 -3.94 6.47
N LEU A 173 -9.94 -4.77 5.44
CA LEU A 173 -11.22 -5.26 4.93
C LEU A 173 -11.97 -6.06 6.00
N ILE A 174 -11.30 -7.00 6.68
CA ILE A 174 -11.90 -7.77 7.78
C ILE A 174 -12.37 -6.85 8.91
N VAL A 175 -11.50 -5.96 9.38
CA VAL A 175 -11.80 -5.03 10.48
C VAL A 175 -13.04 -4.19 10.20
N ASN A 176 -13.22 -3.78 8.94
CA ASN A 176 -14.36 -2.96 8.50
C ASN A 176 -15.50 -3.80 7.88
N ARG A 177 -15.48 -5.14 8.00
CA ARG A 177 -16.51 -6.08 7.56
C ARG A 177 -16.75 -6.10 6.05
N PHE A 178 -15.72 -5.88 5.26
CA PHE A 178 -15.78 -6.02 3.81
C PHE A 178 -15.21 -7.37 3.36
N GLY A 179 -15.77 -7.92 2.29
CA GLY A 179 -15.32 -9.18 1.71
C GLY A 179 -13.99 -9.03 0.97
N ILE A 180 -13.01 -9.89 1.27
CA ILE A 180 -11.71 -9.90 0.59
C ILE A 180 -11.88 -10.40 -0.85
N SER A 181 -12.57 -11.52 -1.05
CA SER A 181 -12.81 -12.08 -2.40
C SER A 181 -13.63 -11.14 -3.28
N ASP A 182 -14.60 -10.41 -2.69
CA ASP A 182 -15.35 -9.37 -3.40
C ASP A 182 -14.41 -8.24 -3.86
N ALA A 183 -13.49 -7.82 -3.00
CA ALA A 183 -12.51 -6.78 -3.32
C ALA A 183 -11.54 -7.26 -4.41
N ILE A 184 -11.02 -8.49 -4.32
CA ILE A 184 -10.13 -9.07 -5.33
C ILE A 184 -10.88 -9.22 -6.67
N SER A 185 -12.14 -9.64 -6.62
CA SER A 185 -12.96 -9.80 -7.82
C SER A 185 -13.23 -8.48 -8.51
N ALA A 186 -13.61 -7.45 -7.75
CA ALA A 186 -13.96 -6.14 -8.28
C ALA A 186 -12.73 -5.37 -8.79
N LEU A 187 -11.63 -5.40 -8.07
CA LEU A 187 -10.42 -4.63 -8.40
C LEU A 187 -9.55 -5.30 -9.45
N GLY A 188 -9.59 -6.63 -9.54
CA GLY A 188 -8.93 -7.40 -10.60
C GLY A 188 -7.45 -7.05 -10.77
N SER A 189 -7.05 -6.75 -12.01
CA SER A 189 -5.66 -6.41 -12.36
C SER A 189 -5.18 -5.06 -11.82
N ARG A 190 -6.06 -4.24 -11.26
CA ARG A 190 -5.66 -3.00 -10.58
C ARG A 190 -4.91 -3.28 -9.27
N ILE A 191 -5.07 -4.46 -8.67
CA ILE A 191 -4.28 -4.85 -7.50
C ILE A 191 -2.83 -5.04 -7.93
N GLN A 192 -1.95 -4.11 -7.53
CA GLN A 192 -0.53 -4.11 -7.87
C GLN A 192 0.36 -4.38 -6.66
N ILE A 193 -0.20 -4.35 -5.46
CA ILE A 193 0.52 -4.60 -4.22
C ILE A 193 -0.47 -5.08 -3.15
N VAL A 194 0.00 -5.90 -2.22
CA VAL A 194 -0.77 -6.36 -1.05
C VAL A 194 -0.09 -5.84 0.21
N ILE A 195 -0.84 -5.22 1.09
CA ILE A 195 -0.41 -4.94 2.46
C ILE A 195 -0.75 -6.17 3.27
N ALA A 196 0.24 -6.99 3.56
CA ALA A 196 0.05 -8.24 4.26
C ALA A 196 -0.30 -7.98 5.73
N SER A 197 -1.57 -8.02 6.03
CA SER A 197 -2.17 -7.73 7.33
C SER A 197 -3.28 -8.72 7.61
N ASP A 198 -3.65 -8.87 8.85
CA ASP A 198 -4.69 -9.79 9.29
C ASP A 198 -5.59 -9.14 10.32
N GLY A 199 -6.76 -9.70 10.52
CA GLY A 199 -7.75 -9.20 11.45
C GLY A 199 -8.75 -10.28 11.88
N VAL A 200 -9.44 -10.01 12.96
CA VAL A 200 -10.56 -10.81 13.41
C VAL A 200 -11.75 -9.91 13.71
N LEU A 201 -12.96 -10.42 13.51
CA LEU A 201 -14.17 -9.71 13.90
C LEU A 201 -14.36 -9.85 15.41
N ASP A 202 -14.36 -8.73 16.11
CA ASP A 202 -14.79 -8.67 17.50
C ASP A 202 -16.30 -8.35 17.55
N LEU A 203 -17.09 -9.39 17.75
CA LEU A 203 -18.54 -9.26 17.80
C LEU A 203 -19.02 -8.43 19.00
N ALA A 204 -18.26 -8.44 20.11
CA ALA A 204 -18.60 -7.68 21.31
C ALA A 204 -18.34 -6.17 21.14
N ALA A 205 -17.26 -5.82 20.47
CA ALA A 205 -16.90 -4.40 20.19
C ALA A 205 -17.62 -3.82 18.97
N GLY A 206 -18.37 -4.63 18.20
CA GLY A 206 -19.09 -4.18 17.00
C GLY A 206 -18.19 -3.88 15.79
N ARG A 207 -16.88 -4.04 15.90
CA ARG A 207 -15.86 -3.86 14.84
C ARG A 207 -14.81 -4.96 14.92
N GLY A 208 -14.01 -5.12 13.87
CA GLY A 208 -12.85 -6.00 13.95
C GLY A 208 -11.64 -5.34 14.65
N ILE A 209 -10.67 -6.16 14.96
CA ILE A 209 -9.37 -5.77 15.49
C ILE A 209 -8.26 -6.34 14.62
N ASP A 210 -7.18 -5.56 14.47
CA ASP A 210 -5.97 -6.04 13.82
C ASP A 210 -5.25 -7.07 14.69
N VAL A 211 -4.75 -8.11 14.07
CA VAL A 211 -3.94 -9.15 14.73
C VAL A 211 -2.68 -9.43 13.93
N PRO A 212 -1.66 -10.07 14.51
CA PRO A 212 -0.47 -10.48 13.77
C PRO A 212 -0.83 -11.34 12.55
N LEU A 213 -0.08 -11.20 11.48
CA LEU A 213 -0.28 -11.92 10.22
C LEU A 213 -0.28 -13.45 10.46
N GLY A 214 -1.30 -14.11 9.94
CA GLY A 214 -1.52 -15.55 10.12
C GLY A 214 -2.22 -15.94 11.44
N GLN A 215 -2.62 -14.95 12.26
CA GLN A 215 -3.37 -15.20 13.50
C GLN A 215 -4.83 -14.73 13.41
N GLY A 216 -5.24 -14.23 12.27
CA GLY A 216 -6.59 -13.75 12.01
C GLY A 216 -7.40 -14.69 11.11
N THR A 217 -8.33 -14.08 10.40
CA THR A 217 -9.26 -14.77 9.51
C THR A 217 -8.97 -14.54 8.03
N ALA A 218 -7.86 -13.87 7.69
CA ALA A 218 -7.42 -13.72 6.30
C ALA A 218 -6.89 -15.06 5.78
N ASP A 219 -7.62 -15.67 4.87
CA ASP A 219 -7.22 -16.93 4.20
C ASP A 219 -6.18 -16.62 3.12
N TYR A 220 -4.91 -16.48 3.53
CA TYR A 220 -3.82 -16.16 2.61
C TYR A 220 -3.62 -17.20 1.50
N PRO A 221 -3.73 -18.54 1.74
CA PRO A 221 -3.73 -19.52 0.66
C PRO A 221 -4.76 -19.21 -0.43
N ASN A 222 -6.00 -18.91 -0.05
CA ASN A 222 -7.05 -18.55 -0.99
C ASN A 222 -6.79 -17.18 -1.66
N ILE A 223 -6.38 -16.17 -0.90
CA ILE A 223 -6.02 -14.83 -1.43
C ILE A 223 -4.93 -14.97 -2.50
N LEU A 224 -3.87 -15.74 -2.24
CA LEU A 224 -2.78 -15.94 -3.19
C LEU A 224 -3.25 -16.68 -4.45
N ALA A 225 -4.10 -17.70 -4.30
CA ALA A 225 -4.68 -18.42 -5.44
C ALA A 225 -5.55 -17.49 -6.32
N GLU A 226 -6.40 -16.66 -5.71
CA GLU A 226 -7.21 -15.69 -6.44
C GLU A 226 -6.36 -14.63 -7.16
N LEU A 227 -5.28 -14.17 -6.54
CA LEU A 227 -4.35 -13.22 -7.13
C LEU A 227 -3.52 -13.86 -8.25
N GLU A 228 -3.08 -15.11 -8.11
CA GLU A 228 -2.36 -15.86 -9.15
C GLU A 228 -3.24 -16.04 -10.39
N ASN A 229 -4.52 -16.36 -10.23
CA ASN A 229 -5.50 -16.45 -11.33
C ASN A 229 -5.64 -15.13 -12.10
N ARG A 230 -5.30 -13.99 -11.47
CA ARG A 230 -5.31 -12.65 -12.08
C ARG A 230 -3.93 -12.18 -12.52
N GLN A 231 -2.95 -13.09 -12.53
CA GLN A 231 -1.57 -12.82 -12.94
C GLN A 231 -0.89 -11.72 -12.09
N PHE A 232 -1.23 -11.63 -10.81
CA PHE A 232 -0.58 -10.71 -9.88
C PHE A 232 0.94 -10.96 -9.82
N LYS A 233 1.71 -9.89 -9.94
CA LYS A 233 3.19 -9.93 -9.92
C LYS A 233 3.78 -8.94 -8.91
N GLY A 234 2.94 -8.36 -8.07
CA GLY A 234 3.34 -7.39 -7.07
C GLY A 234 4.06 -8.01 -5.87
N HIS A 235 4.27 -7.19 -4.86
CA HIS A 235 4.85 -7.61 -3.59
C HIS A 235 3.78 -7.70 -2.52
N LEU A 236 4.00 -8.60 -1.55
CA LEU A 236 3.30 -8.60 -0.28
C LEU A 236 4.17 -7.82 0.72
N VAL A 237 3.66 -6.74 1.27
CA VAL A 237 4.37 -5.86 2.20
C VAL A 237 4.05 -6.27 3.62
N VAL A 238 5.06 -6.71 4.36
CA VAL A 238 4.97 -7.10 5.77
C VAL A 238 5.46 -5.98 6.66
N GLY A 239 4.84 -5.80 7.80
CA GLY A 239 5.24 -4.87 8.86
C GLY A 239 4.11 -4.02 9.37
N ASP A 240 4.17 -3.71 10.65
CA ASP A 240 3.17 -2.92 11.36
C ASP A 240 3.09 -1.48 10.84
N GLU A 241 1.98 -0.81 11.08
CA GLU A 241 1.81 0.60 10.70
C GLU A 241 2.72 1.55 11.51
N GLN A 242 2.99 1.19 12.75
CA GLN A 242 3.88 1.95 13.65
C GLN A 242 4.92 1.02 14.27
N PRO A 243 6.14 1.51 14.53
CA PRO A 243 7.13 0.73 15.25
C PRO A 243 6.69 0.51 16.69
N GLY A 244 6.98 -0.66 17.21
CA GLY A 244 6.69 -1.05 18.57
C GLY A 244 7.67 -2.13 19.08
N PRO A 245 7.60 -2.51 20.35
CA PRO A 245 8.54 -3.46 20.95
C PRO A 245 8.64 -4.80 20.21
N GLU A 246 7.54 -5.25 19.63
CA GLU A 246 7.47 -6.54 18.94
C GLU A 246 7.46 -6.45 17.41
N SER A 247 7.49 -5.24 16.84
CA SER A 247 7.30 -5.04 15.40
C SER A 247 8.35 -5.76 14.55
N GLN A 248 9.58 -5.86 15.06
CA GLN A 248 10.66 -6.56 14.37
C GLN A 248 10.44 -8.08 14.35
N ALA A 249 9.97 -8.64 15.49
CA ALA A 249 9.62 -10.05 15.57
C ALA A 249 8.43 -10.36 14.66
N ARG A 250 7.34 -9.57 14.77
CA ARG A 250 6.16 -9.72 13.90
C ARG A 250 6.48 -9.60 12.42
N ALA A 251 7.40 -8.70 12.04
CA ALA A 251 7.83 -8.59 10.65
C ALA A 251 8.57 -9.86 10.19
N ARG A 252 9.43 -10.44 11.03
CA ARG A 252 10.13 -11.70 10.75
C ARG A 252 9.16 -12.87 10.63
N ASP A 253 8.27 -13.02 11.62
CA ASP A 253 7.26 -14.08 11.64
C ASP A 253 6.33 -13.99 10.44
N GLY A 254 5.93 -12.77 10.06
CA GLY A 254 5.10 -12.53 8.87
C GLY A 254 5.81 -12.87 7.56
N VAL A 255 7.11 -12.58 7.43
CA VAL A 255 7.90 -13.00 6.28
C VAL A 255 8.01 -14.51 6.22
N GLU A 256 8.27 -15.17 7.35
CA GLU A 256 8.36 -16.62 7.45
C GLU A 256 7.01 -17.28 7.12
N TYR A 257 5.91 -16.76 7.65
CA TYR A 257 4.56 -17.24 7.36
C TYR A 257 4.27 -17.23 5.85
N LEU A 258 4.49 -16.08 5.18
CA LEU A 258 4.22 -15.97 3.74
C LEU A 258 5.14 -16.84 2.86
N ARG A 259 6.32 -17.19 3.33
CA ARG A 259 7.24 -18.08 2.61
C ARG A 259 6.84 -19.55 2.68
N ASN A 260 6.12 -19.91 3.72
CA ASN A 260 5.68 -21.28 3.97
C ASN A 260 4.32 -21.59 3.35
N LEU A 261 3.70 -20.62 2.67
CA LEU A 261 2.50 -20.80 1.85
C LEU A 261 2.85 -21.26 0.43
#